data_c657d6326583a57f3488c7fa0689be03
#
_entry.id   c657d6326583a57f3488c7fa0689be03
#
_cell.length_a   1.000
_cell.length_b   1.000
_cell.length_c   1.000
_cell.angle_alpha   90.00
_cell.angle_beta   90.00
_cell.angle_gamma   90.00
#
_symmetry.space_group_name_H-M   'P 1'
#
loop_
_entity.id
_entity.type
_entity.pdbx_description
1 polymer ?
#
loop_
_entity_poly.entity_id
_entity_poly.type
_entity_poly.pdbx_seq_one_letter_code
_entity_poly.pdbx_strand_id
1 'polypeptide(L)'
;MRIVDAHAHVFPNVQGKIGAGPTRGLGYGRIQVGSEEIQLMPAHNEETVYTGEMMVANMDWAGVERAVLLQGTFYGACNDYAWRVAERYAERLLALAYVDPWR
;
A
#
# COMPACT_ATOMS: atom_id res chain seq x y z
N MET A 1 2.11 -24.91 -7.90
CA MET A 1 1.10 -23.97 -8.43
C MET A 1 1.64 -22.56 -8.33
N ARG A 2 1.48 -21.79 -9.40
CA ARG A 2 1.86 -20.37 -9.38
C ARG A 2 0.68 -19.52 -8.99
N ILE A 3 0.89 -18.65 -8.01
CA ILE A 3 -0.13 -17.70 -7.58
C ILE A 3 0.37 -16.29 -7.87
N VAL A 4 -0.44 -15.53 -8.60
CA VAL A 4 -0.16 -14.12 -8.89
C VAL A 4 -1.29 -13.28 -8.30
N ASP A 5 -0.93 -12.34 -7.43
CA ASP A 5 -1.87 -11.37 -6.90
C ASP A 5 -1.93 -10.19 -7.86
N ALA A 6 -3.07 -9.98 -8.50
CA ALA A 6 -3.25 -8.92 -9.49
C ALA A 6 -3.62 -7.57 -8.89
N HIS A 7 -3.78 -7.46 -7.57
CA HIS A 7 -4.22 -6.22 -6.94
C HIS A 7 -3.67 -6.12 -5.52
N ALA A 8 -2.52 -5.50 -5.38
CA ALA A 8 -1.88 -5.28 -4.09
C ALA A 8 -1.45 -3.81 -3.95
N HIS A 9 -1.22 -3.40 -2.73
CA HIS A 9 -0.79 -2.04 -2.42
C HIS A 9 0.37 -2.06 -1.44
N VAL A 10 1.31 -1.14 -1.61
CA VAL A 10 2.35 -0.86 -0.62
C VAL A 10 2.38 0.64 -0.38
N PHE A 11 2.61 1.05 0.87
CA PHE A 11 2.67 2.46 1.21
C PHE A 11 3.54 2.66 2.46
N PRO A 12 4.42 3.68 2.44
CA PRO A 12 5.30 3.95 3.58
C PRO A 12 4.63 4.82 4.65
N ASN A 13 3.51 5.44 4.33
CA ASN A 13 2.71 6.25 5.26
C ASN A 13 1.31 6.44 4.69
N VAL A 14 0.44 7.08 5.45
CA VAL A 14 -0.91 7.40 5.00
C VAL A 14 -1.07 8.93 5.03
N GLN A 15 -1.05 9.53 3.85
CA GLN A 15 -1.16 10.98 3.65
C GLN A 15 -1.91 11.28 2.35
N GLY A 16 -3.14 10.84 2.27
CA GLY A 16 -3.97 10.99 1.08
C GLY A 16 -5.36 11.49 1.42
N LYS A 17 -6.34 10.91 0.73
CA LYS A 17 -7.73 11.27 0.97
C LYS A 17 -8.68 10.13 0.64
N ILE A 18 -9.81 10.13 1.31
CA ILE A 18 -10.97 9.31 0.98
C ILE A 18 -12.13 10.28 0.80
N GLY A 19 -12.65 10.37 -0.42
CA GLY A 19 -13.62 11.39 -0.76
C GLY A 19 -13.05 12.79 -0.55
N ALA A 20 -13.71 13.63 0.25
CA ALA A 20 -13.25 14.95 0.60
C ALA A 20 -12.43 15.00 1.90
N GLY A 21 -12.31 13.85 2.60
CA GLY A 21 -11.63 13.78 3.89
C GLY A 21 -10.15 13.45 3.75
N PRO A 22 -9.25 14.29 4.28
CA PRO A 22 -7.83 13.95 4.31
C PRO A 22 -7.60 12.74 5.23
N THR A 23 -6.59 11.94 4.90
CA THR A 23 -6.24 10.75 5.69
C THR A 23 -4.94 10.96 6.43
N ARG A 24 -4.83 10.28 7.58
CA ARG A 24 -3.61 10.26 8.38
C ARG A 24 -3.50 8.92 9.10
N GLY A 25 -2.32 8.34 9.13
CA GLY A 25 -2.07 7.13 9.89
C GLY A 25 -2.05 7.39 11.38
N LEU A 26 -2.67 6.51 12.15
CA LEU A 26 -2.76 6.59 13.61
C LEU A 26 -1.98 5.47 14.31
N GLY A 27 -1.45 4.53 13.55
CA GLY A 27 -0.77 3.37 14.10
C GLY A 27 -1.70 2.16 14.30
N TYR A 28 -1.11 1.00 14.36
CA TYR A 28 -1.81 -0.27 14.60
C TYR A 28 -2.97 -0.52 13.64
N GLY A 29 -2.77 -0.16 12.36
CA GLY A 29 -3.77 -0.37 11.32
C GLY A 29 -4.90 0.65 11.29
N ARG A 30 -4.87 1.66 12.15
CA ARG A 30 -5.90 2.69 12.24
C ARG A 30 -5.53 3.92 11.42
N ILE A 31 -6.52 4.57 10.87
CA ILE A 31 -6.36 5.85 10.16
C ILE A 31 -7.44 6.83 10.57
N GLN A 32 -7.13 8.10 10.41
CA GLN A 32 -8.10 9.17 10.50
C GLN A 32 -8.53 9.58 9.09
N VAL A 33 -9.83 9.71 8.88
CA VAL A 33 -10.41 10.19 7.62
C VAL A 33 -11.28 11.40 7.96
N GLY A 34 -10.80 12.59 7.62
CA GLY A 34 -11.47 13.81 8.05
C GLY A 34 -11.51 13.88 9.58
N SER A 35 -12.70 13.82 10.17
CA SER A 35 -12.90 13.83 11.62
C SER A 35 -13.14 12.44 12.21
N GLU A 36 -13.14 11.40 11.40
CA GLU A 36 -13.45 10.03 11.84
C GLU A 36 -12.20 9.18 11.95
N GLU A 37 -12.20 8.24 12.89
CA GLU A 37 -11.16 7.22 13.02
C GLU A 37 -11.71 5.87 12.61
N ILE A 38 -10.97 5.12 11.78
CA ILE A 38 -11.38 3.78 11.38
C ILE A 38 -10.23 2.78 11.53
N GLN A 39 -10.58 1.52 11.76
CA GLN A 39 -9.64 0.42 11.70
C GLN A 39 -9.59 -0.07 10.26
N LEU A 40 -8.60 0.39 9.51
CA LEU A 40 -8.48 0.10 8.08
C LEU A 40 -8.00 -1.34 7.82
N MET A 41 -7.06 -1.78 8.63
CA MET A 41 -6.44 -3.11 8.49
C MET A 41 -6.16 -3.67 9.90
N PRO A 42 -5.84 -4.95 10.01
CA PRO A 42 -5.49 -5.53 11.31
C PRO A 42 -4.34 -4.78 11.98
N ALA A 43 -4.36 -4.73 13.30
CA ALA A 43 -3.25 -4.16 14.06
C ALA A 43 -2.00 -4.99 13.80
N HIS A 44 -0.96 -4.38 13.24
CA HIS A 44 0.22 -5.12 12.77
C HIS A 44 1.55 -4.43 13.06
N ASN A 45 1.56 -3.14 13.31
CA ASN A 45 2.77 -2.36 13.51
C ASN A 45 2.44 -1.05 14.22
N GLU A 46 3.44 -0.42 14.82
CA GLU A 46 3.28 0.88 15.48
C GLU A 46 2.77 1.96 14.52
N GLU A 47 3.21 1.90 13.28
CA GLU A 47 2.75 2.80 12.24
C GLU A 47 1.78 2.08 11.32
N THR A 48 0.80 2.83 10.79
CA THR A 48 -0.11 2.28 9.79
C THR A 48 0.56 2.38 8.43
N VAL A 49 1.27 1.31 8.10
CA VAL A 49 2.07 1.19 6.88
C VAL A 49 1.94 -0.23 6.32
N TYR A 50 2.23 -0.37 5.04
CA TYR A 50 2.45 -1.68 4.45
C TYR A 50 3.59 -1.57 3.45
N THR A 51 4.79 -1.86 3.93
CA THR A 51 6.01 -1.68 3.14
C THR A 51 6.22 -2.79 2.12
N GLY A 52 7.10 -2.56 1.16
CA GLY A 52 7.49 -3.58 0.20
C GLY A 52 8.06 -4.83 0.88
N GLU A 53 8.84 -4.65 1.92
CA GLU A 53 9.41 -5.74 2.70
C GLU A 53 8.32 -6.57 3.39
N MET A 54 7.31 -5.92 3.95
CA MET A 54 6.16 -6.59 4.57
C MET A 54 5.38 -7.37 3.51
N MET A 55 5.17 -6.78 2.34
CA MET A 55 4.46 -7.44 1.23
C MET A 55 5.18 -8.72 0.81
N VAL A 56 6.49 -8.64 0.56
CA VAL A 56 7.28 -9.80 0.13
C VAL A 56 7.31 -10.89 1.21
N ALA A 57 7.45 -10.49 2.48
CA ALA A 57 7.42 -11.45 3.58
C ALA A 57 6.08 -12.21 3.65
N ASN A 58 4.97 -11.50 3.47
CA ASN A 58 3.65 -12.12 3.43
C ASN A 58 3.46 -12.99 2.20
N MET A 59 3.98 -12.57 1.05
CA MET A 59 3.96 -13.38 -0.17
C MET A 59 4.70 -14.70 0.03
N ASP A 60 5.88 -14.64 0.64
CA ASP A 60 6.67 -15.85 0.93
C ASP A 60 5.91 -16.80 1.86
N TRP A 61 5.29 -16.24 2.89
CA TRP A 61 4.50 -17.05 3.84
C TRP A 61 3.27 -17.67 3.17
N ALA A 62 2.57 -16.94 2.31
CA ALA A 62 1.34 -17.38 1.67
C ALA A 62 1.56 -18.17 0.37
N GLY A 63 2.79 -18.22 -0.12
CA GLY A 63 3.10 -18.92 -1.38
C GLY A 63 2.71 -18.14 -2.63
N VAL A 64 2.64 -16.80 -2.54
CA VAL A 64 2.35 -15.94 -3.69
C VAL A 64 3.66 -15.64 -4.42
N GLU A 65 3.72 -15.99 -5.71
CA GLU A 65 4.94 -15.83 -6.49
C GLU A 65 5.19 -14.39 -6.91
N ARG A 66 4.18 -13.72 -7.43
CA ARG A 66 4.28 -12.36 -7.96
C ARG A 66 3.05 -11.55 -7.57
N ALA A 67 3.20 -10.23 -7.53
CA ALA A 67 2.09 -9.32 -7.29
C ALA A 67 2.21 -8.07 -8.16
N VAL A 68 1.07 -7.50 -8.51
CA VAL A 68 0.97 -6.23 -9.22
C VAL A 68 0.57 -5.17 -8.20
N LEU A 69 1.43 -4.16 -8.06
CA LEU A 69 1.20 -3.06 -7.14
C LEU A 69 0.36 -1.98 -7.82
N LEU A 70 -0.85 -1.82 -7.35
CA LEU A 70 -1.72 -0.71 -7.72
C LEU A 70 -1.60 0.38 -6.68
N GLN A 71 -2.15 1.55 -6.97
CA GLN A 71 -2.12 2.65 -6.02
C GLN A 71 -3.53 3.17 -5.76
N GLY A 72 -3.77 3.57 -4.51
CA GLY A 72 -5.02 4.16 -4.09
C GLY A 72 -4.81 5.57 -3.57
N THR A 73 -5.91 6.29 -3.37
CA THR A 73 -5.85 7.70 -2.94
C THR A 73 -5.61 7.83 -1.45
N PHE A 74 -5.98 6.83 -0.64
CA PHE A 74 -5.99 6.99 0.82
C PHE A 74 -4.61 7.18 1.45
N TYR A 75 -3.55 6.70 0.81
CA TYR A 75 -2.19 6.88 1.34
C TYR A 75 -1.40 7.97 0.61
N GLY A 76 -1.97 8.55 -0.43
CA GLY A 76 -1.34 9.64 -1.17
C GLY A 76 -0.49 9.19 -2.35
N ALA A 77 0.12 10.14 -3.03
CA ALA A 77 0.97 9.87 -4.19
C ALA A 77 2.21 9.09 -3.75
N CYS A 78 2.45 7.95 -4.39
CA CYS A 78 3.51 7.06 -3.96
C CYS A 78 4.19 6.34 -5.15
N ASN A 79 4.20 7.01 -6.34
CA ASN A 79 4.84 6.46 -7.53
C ASN A 79 6.32 6.14 -7.30
N ASP A 80 7.07 7.06 -6.72
CA ASP A 80 8.50 6.85 -6.46
C ASP A 80 8.75 5.69 -5.53
N TYR A 81 7.97 5.59 -4.46
CA TYR A 81 8.09 4.50 -3.51
C TYR A 81 7.77 3.16 -4.17
N ALA A 82 6.65 3.07 -4.87
CA ALA A 82 6.22 1.83 -5.55
C ALA A 82 7.24 1.40 -6.60
N TRP A 83 7.79 2.36 -7.35
CA TRP A 83 8.83 2.06 -8.33
C TRP A 83 10.09 1.51 -7.68
N ARG A 84 10.56 2.12 -6.59
CA ARG A 84 11.75 1.63 -5.88
C ARG A 84 11.54 0.25 -5.28
N VAL A 85 10.36 -0.03 -4.76
CA VAL A 85 10.02 -1.35 -4.24
C VAL A 85 10.03 -2.38 -5.37
N ALA A 86 9.40 -2.06 -6.50
CA ALA A 86 9.38 -2.96 -7.65
C ALA A 86 10.77 -3.17 -8.24
N GLU A 87 11.62 -2.16 -8.24
CA GLU A 87 13.01 -2.29 -8.70
C GLU A 87 13.81 -3.23 -7.78
N ARG A 88 13.63 -3.07 -6.47
CA ARG A 88 14.30 -3.92 -5.49
C ARG A 88 13.87 -5.39 -5.57
N TYR A 89 12.61 -5.63 -5.89
CA TYR A 89 12.02 -6.97 -5.98
C TYR A 89 11.51 -7.25 -7.39
N ALA A 90 12.32 -6.96 -8.40
CA ALA A 90 11.91 -6.98 -9.81
C ALA A 90 11.36 -8.31 -10.30
N GLU A 91 11.77 -9.42 -9.68
CA GLU A 91 11.26 -10.75 -10.05
C GLU A 91 9.92 -11.09 -9.38
N ARG A 92 9.50 -10.27 -8.41
CA ARG A 92 8.33 -10.54 -7.59
C ARG A 92 7.23 -9.49 -7.74
N LEU A 93 7.60 -8.23 -7.99
CA LEU A 93 6.66 -7.12 -7.96
C LEU A 93 6.72 -6.29 -9.23
N LEU A 94 5.56 -5.97 -9.76
CA LEU A 94 5.38 -5.03 -10.89
C LEU A 94 4.54 -3.86 -10.38
N ALA A 95 5.06 -2.65 -10.51
CA ALA A 95 4.34 -1.45 -10.08
C ALA A 95 3.68 -0.76 -11.27
N LEU A 96 2.43 -0.34 -11.07
CA LEU A 96 1.72 0.51 -12.00
C LEU A 96 1.73 1.96 -11.49
N ALA A 97 1.86 2.91 -12.40
CA ALA A 97 1.84 4.32 -12.05
C ALA A 97 0.43 4.81 -11.76
N TYR A 98 0.32 5.77 -10.86
CA TYR A 98 -0.93 6.46 -10.58
C TYR A 98 -0.79 7.92 -11.03
N VAL A 99 -1.77 8.38 -11.78
CA VAL A 99 -1.87 9.77 -12.24
C VAL A 99 -3.25 10.27 -11.91
N ASP A 100 -3.33 11.41 -11.22
CA ASP A 100 -4.61 12.05 -10.94
C ASP A 100 -5.06 12.79 -12.21
N PRO A 101 -6.14 12.34 -12.87
CA PRO A 101 -6.56 12.95 -14.13
C PRO A 101 -7.14 14.35 -13.96
N TRP A 102 -7.37 14.78 -12.73
CA TRP A 102 -7.97 16.08 -12.42
C TRP A 102 -6.95 17.16 -12.06
N ARG A 103 -5.69 16.84 -12.17
CA ARG A 103 -4.60 17.80 -11.92
C ARG A 103 -3.88 18.18 -13.16
#